data_ffe1a3961259548d266035d99b51bfac
#
_entry.id   ffe1a3961259548d266035d99b51bfac
#
_cell.length_a   1.000
_cell.length_b   1.000
_cell.length_c   1.000
_cell.angle_alpha   90.00
_cell.angle_beta   90.00
_cell.angle_gamma   90.00
#
_symmetry.space_group_name_H-M   'P 1'
#
loop_
_entity.id
_entity.type
_entity.pdbx_description
1 polymer ?
#
loop_
_entity_poly.entity_id
_entity_poly.type
_entity_poly.pdbx_seq_one_letter_code
_entity_poly.pdbx_strand_id
1 'polypeptide(L)'
;ENKMSISGHTDSSPFAGKTFTNWELSSKRALLARRVLEYSGVQRDQVIQVTGMADQAPYIIEDPAAAANRRIEMLVMTSSAETQLRQMMGITSEQPQQDEELEQAKQVAEANQPRMRYR
;
A
#
# COMPACT_ATOMS: atom_id res chain seq x y z
N GLU A 1 3.68 4.58 -19.61
CA GLU A 1 3.15 3.34 -19.02
C GLU A 1 2.23 3.63 -17.85
N ASN A 2 1.19 2.84 -17.74
CA ASN A 2 0.20 3.04 -16.68
C ASN A 2 0.76 2.62 -15.33
N LYS A 3 0.53 3.42 -14.33
CA LYS A 3 0.87 3.10 -12.95
C LYS A 3 -0.18 2.17 -12.36
N MET A 4 0.19 1.47 -11.30
CA MET A 4 -0.72 0.55 -10.63
C MET A 4 -0.60 0.64 -9.12
N SER A 5 -1.68 0.25 -8.44
CA SER A 5 -1.68 0.00 -7.01
C SER A 5 -2.00 -1.47 -6.75
N ILE A 6 -1.47 -1.99 -5.66
CA ILE A 6 -1.68 -3.38 -5.24
C ILE A 6 -2.24 -3.36 -3.83
N SER A 7 -3.32 -4.11 -3.61
CA SER A 7 -3.85 -4.32 -2.27
C SER A 7 -4.02 -5.79 -1.97
N GLY A 8 -3.64 -6.16 -0.74
CA GLY A 8 -3.81 -7.50 -0.22
C GLY A 8 -5.01 -7.58 0.71
N HIS A 9 -5.74 -8.67 0.65
CA HIS A 9 -6.96 -8.88 1.43
C HIS A 9 -6.95 -10.26 2.06
N THR A 10 -7.55 -10.37 3.24
CA THR A 10 -7.77 -11.63 3.93
C THR A 10 -9.26 -11.90 4.09
N ASP A 11 -9.63 -13.14 4.44
CA ASP A 11 -10.94 -13.40 4.99
C ASP A 11 -10.97 -12.98 6.47
N SER A 12 -12.14 -13.10 7.10
CA SER A 12 -12.33 -12.70 8.49
C SER A 12 -11.81 -13.71 9.50
N SER A 13 -11.31 -14.85 9.05
CA SER A 13 -10.77 -15.86 9.97
C SER A 13 -9.50 -15.34 10.64
N PRO A 14 -9.35 -15.54 11.97
CA PRO A 14 -8.12 -15.16 12.63
C PRO A 14 -6.93 -15.93 12.05
N PHE A 15 -5.85 -15.24 11.78
CA PHE A 15 -4.63 -15.90 11.36
C PHE A 15 -4.06 -16.71 12.54
N ALA A 16 -3.80 -17.99 12.32
CA ALA A 16 -3.39 -18.91 13.38
C ALA A 16 -1.95 -18.69 13.88
N GLY A 17 -1.17 -17.86 13.23
CA GLY A 17 0.18 -17.50 13.68
C GLY A 17 0.14 -16.54 14.86
N LYS A 18 0.99 -16.77 15.83
CA LYS A 18 1.05 -15.92 17.04
C LYS A 18 1.71 -14.56 16.81
N THR A 19 2.40 -14.39 15.69
CA THR A 19 3.22 -13.21 15.40
C THR A 19 2.66 -12.32 14.31
N PHE A 20 1.65 -12.77 13.57
CA PHE A 20 1.06 -12.01 12.47
C PHE A 20 -0.43 -11.83 12.66
N THR A 21 -0.89 -10.63 12.38
CA THR A 21 -2.31 -10.30 12.25
C THR A 21 -2.72 -10.39 10.77
N ASN A 22 -4.03 -10.28 10.51
CA ASN A 22 -4.51 -10.17 9.13
C ASN A 22 -3.96 -8.92 8.42
N TRP A 23 -3.69 -7.86 9.16
CA TRP A 23 -3.03 -6.66 8.64
C TRP A 23 -1.64 -6.96 8.10
N GLU A 24 -0.82 -7.62 8.89
CA GLU A 24 0.53 -7.99 8.49
C GLU A 24 0.53 -9.02 7.36
N LEU A 25 -0.36 -10.00 7.43
CA LEU A 25 -0.48 -11.03 6.41
C LEU A 25 -0.87 -10.43 5.06
N SER A 26 -1.88 -9.56 5.02
CA SER A 26 -2.33 -8.91 3.78
C SER A 26 -1.25 -7.98 3.20
N SER A 27 -0.55 -7.25 4.06
CA SER A 27 0.55 -6.38 3.64
C SER A 27 1.71 -7.18 3.06
N LYS A 28 2.08 -8.28 3.71
CA LYS A 28 3.16 -9.15 3.26
C LYS A 28 2.85 -9.81 1.91
N ARG A 29 1.60 -10.24 1.72
CA ARG A 29 1.16 -10.82 0.45
C ARG A 29 1.15 -9.78 -0.66
N ALA A 30 0.74 -8.56 -0.38
CA ALA A 30 0.75 -7.48 -1.36
C ALA A 30 2.19 -7.12 -1.78
N LEU A 31 3.11 -7.06 -0.83
CA LEU A 31 4.54 -6.83 -1.11
C LEU A 31 5.15 -7.96 -1.93
N LEU A 32 4.78 -9.21 -1.62
CA LEU A 32 5.24 -10.36 -2.40
C LEU A 32 4.72 -10.31 -3.83
N ALA A 33 3.45 -9.94 -4.01
CA ALA A 33 2.85 -9.76 -5.34
C ALA A 33 3.61 -8.70 -6.15
N ARG A 34 3.98 -7.58 -5.53
CA ARG A 34 4.82 -6.56 -6.15
C ARG A 34 6.15 -7.15 -6.64
N ARG A 35 6.82 -7.93 -5.81
CA ARG A 35 8.11 -8.54 -6.17
C ARG A 35 7.96 -9.50 -7.36
N VAL A 36 6.91 -10.30 -7.37
CA VAL A 36 6.62 -11.21 -8.48
C VAL A 36 6.40 -10.44 -9.77
N LEU A 37 5.63 -9.35 -9.73
CA LEU A 37 5.38 -8.50 -10.88
C LEU A 37 6.67 -7.86 -11.41
N GLU A 38 7.49 -7.32 -10.55
CA GLU A 38 8.77 -6.72 -10.94
C GLU A 38 9.69 -7.77 -11.56
N TYR A 39 9.75 -8.94 -10.99
CA TYR A 39 10.51 -10.06 -11.55
C TYR A 39 10.02 -10.47 -12.94
N SER A 40 8.71 -10.35 -13.17
CA SER A 40 8.06 -10.69 -14.43
C SER A 40 8.14 -9.60 -15.50
N GLY A 41 8.69 -8.43 -15.17
CA GLY A 41 8.92 -7.36 -16.14
C GLY A 41 8.22 -6.05 -15.86
N VAL A 42 7.40 -5.96 -14.82
CA VAL A 42 6.82 -4.68 -14.38
C VAL A 42 7.94 -3.80 -13.85
N GLN A 43 7.99 -2.56 -14.31
CA GLN A 43 9.05 -1.64 -13.92
C GLN A 43 8.89 -1.23 -12.44
N ARG A 44 10.01 -1.02 -11.78
CA ARG A 44 10.06 -0.73 -10.36
C ARG A 44 9.25 0.50 -9.94
N ASP A 45 9.22 1.53 -10.79
CA ASP A 45 8.49 2.76 -10.54
C ASP A 45 7.03 2.73 -11.01
N GLN A 46 6.60 1.62 -11.57
CA GLN A 46 5.25 1.44 -12.10
C GLN A 46 4.23 1.14 -10.98
N VAL A 47 4.67 0.50 -9.91
CA VAL A 47 3.83 0.26 -8.73
C VAL A 47 4.01 1.43 -7.77
N ILE A 48 2.96 2.23 -7.57
CA ILE A 48 3.04 3.45 -6.77
C ILE A 48 2.39 3.31 -5.38
N GLN A 49 1.66 2.23 -5.14
CA GLN A 49 1.05 2.00 -3.84
C GLN A 49 0.91 0.50 -3.58
N VAL A 50 1.27 0.09 -2.37
CA VAL A 50 1.07 -1.27 -1.88
C VAL A 50 0.38 -1.17 -0.53
N THR A 51 -0.77 -1.81 -0.39
CA THR A 51 -1.62 -1.67 0.80
C THR A 51 -2.07 -3.03 1.31
N GLY A 52 -2.02 -3.20 2.63
CA GLY A 52 -2.68 -4.32 3.30
C GLY A 52 -4.01 -3.87 3.87
N MET A 53 -5.08 -4.54 3.51
CA MET A 53 -6.45 -4.19 3.91
C MET A 53 -7.01 -5.12 4.98
N ALA A 54 -6.29 -6.15 5.38
CA ALA A 54 -6.79 -7.19 6.29
C ALA A 54 -8.15 -7.73 5.78
N ASP A 55 -9.13 -7.84 6.66
CA ASP A 55 -10.49 -8.28 6.33
C ASP A 55 -11.49 -7.14 6.17
N GLN A 56 -11.01 -5.90 6.03
CA GLN A 56 -11.85 -4.70 6.07
C GLN A 56 -12.63 -4.43 4.77
N ALA A 57 -12.24 -5.06 3.67
CA ALA A 57 -12.88 -4.85 2.38
C ALA A 57 -13.24 -6.20 1.73
N PRO A 58 -14.20 -6.95 2.28
CA PRO A 58 -14.53 -8.26 1.74
C PRO A 58 -15.16 -8.15 0.36
N TYR A 59 -14.78 -9.05 -0.54
CA TYR A 59 -15.38 -9.19 -1.85
C TYR A 59 -16.79 -9.77 -1.73
N ILE A 60 -16.95 -10.76 -0.86
CA ILE A 60 -18.25 -11.34 -0.51
C ILE A 60 -18.65 -10.80 0.86
N ILE A 61 -19.53 -9.81 0.87
CA ILE A 61 -19.93 -9.10 2.10
C ILE A 61 -20.77 -10.01 2.99
N GLU A 62 -21.61 -10.85 2.39
CA GLU A 62 -22.53 -11.73 3.12
C GLU A 62 -21.81 -12.89 3.82
N ASP A 63 -20.61 -13.21 3.39
CA ASP A 63 -19.80 -14.28 3.98
C ASP A 63 -18.35 -13.80 4.14
N PRO A 64 -18.05 -13.05 5.21
CA PRO A 64 -16.71 -12.52 5.42
C PRO A 64 -15.62 -13.57 5.56
N ALA A 65 -15.95 -14.78 5.97
CA ALA A 65 -15.01 -15.89 6.10
C ALA A 65 -14.77 -16.64 4.79
N ALA A 66 -15.45 -16.27 3.70
CA ALA A 66 -15.31 -16.96 2.43
C ALA A 66 -13.90 -16.90 1.88
N ALA A 67 -13.46 -18.00 1.28
CA ALA A 67 -12.12 -18.10 0.69
C ALA A 67 -11.88 -17.06 -0.42
N ALA A 68 -12.92 -16.66 -1.14
CA ALA A 68 -12.84 -15.65 -2.20
C ALA A 68 -12.41 -14.26 -1.67
N ASN A 69 -12.51 -14.01 -0.37
CA ASN A 69 -12.05 -12.75 0.24
C ASN A 69 -10.53 -12.71 0.39
N ARG A 70 -9.87 -13.84 0.33
CA ARG A 70 -8.39 -13.92 0.29
C ARG A 70 -7.93 -13.68 -1.12
N ARG A 71 -7.50 -12.44 -1.40
CA ARG A 71 -7.14 -12.05 -2.75
C ARG A 71 -6.10 -10.95 -2.76
N ILE A 72 -5.49 -10.81 -3.92
CA ILE A 72 -4.69 -9.63 -4.29
C ILE A 72 -5.48 -8.88 -5.35
N GLU A 73 -5.66 -7.60 -5.16
CA GLU A 73 -6.23 -6.72 -6.16
C GLU A 73 -5.15 -5.83 -6.77
N MET A 74 -5.16 -5.74 -8.08
CA MET A 74 -4.26 -4.86 -8.82
C MET A 74 -5.10 -3.86 -9.58
N LEU A 75 -4.91 -2.58 -9.28
CA LEU A 75 -5.58 -1.50 -9.97
C LEU A 75 -4.60 -0.82 -10.93
N VAL A 76 -4.83 -0.99 -12.22
CA VAL A 76 -4.08 -0.29 -13.26
C VAL A 76 -4.79 1.02 -13.54
N MET A 77 -4.08 2.13 -13.38
CA MET A 77 -4.68 3.46 -13.37
C MET A 77 -4.49 4.17 -14.70
N THR A 78 -5.53 4.93 -15.10
CA THR A 78 -5.38 5.97 -16.12
C THR A 78 -4.51 7.11 -15.58
N SER A 79 -4.01 7.96 -16.44
CA SER A 79 -3.26 9.16 -16.03
C SER A 79 -4.08 10.04 -15.09
N SER A 80 -5.38 10.15 -15.34
CA SER A 80 -6.29 10.92 -14.49
C SER A 80 -6.42 10.29 -13.09
N ALA A 81 -6.60 8.98 -13.02
CA ALA A 81 -6.68 8.28 -11.74
C ALA A 81 -5.37 8.36 -10.95
N GLU A 82 -4.23 8.26 -11.63
CA GLU A 82 -2.92 8.43 -11.00
C GLU A 82 -2.78 9.83 -10.40
N THR A 83 -3.16 10.86 -11.14
CA THR A 83 -3.11 12.24 -10.66
C THR A 83 -3.96 12.43 -9.42
N GLN A 84 -5.18 11.91 -9.42
CA GLN A 84 -6.07 11.99 -8.26
C GLN A 84 -5.50 11.27 -7.05
N LEU A 85 -4.94 10.08 -7.23
CA LEU A 85 -4.34 9.33 -6.13
C LEU A 85 -3.14 10.07 -5.54
N ARG A 86 -2.27 10.62 -6.39
CA ARG A 86 -1.12 11.40 -5.93
C ARG A 86 -1.53 12.65 -5.17
N GLN A 87 -2.57 13.33 -5.63
CA GLN A 87 -3.13 14.48 -4.92
C GLN A 87 -3.67 14.08 -3.55
N MET A 88 -4.39 12.97 -3.46
CA MET A 88 -4.90 12.44 -2.19
C MET A 88 -3.79 12.07 -1.23
N MET A 89 -2.67 11.59 -1.71
CA MET A 89 -1.50 11.24 -0.92
C MET A 89 -0.60 12.43 -0.62
N GLY A 90 -0.91 13.62 -1.16
CA GLY A 90 -0.07 14.80 -1.00
C GLY A 90 1.24 14.75 -1.81
N ILE A 91 1.33 13.85 -2.77
CA ILE A 91 2.50 13.72 -3.63
C ILE A 91 2.22 14.47 -4.93
N THR A 92 2.78 15.66 -5.07
CA THR A 92 2.73 16.39 -6.34
C THR A 92 4.15 16.48 -6.88
N SER A 93 4.37 15.85 -8.01
CA SER A 93 5.70 15.76 -8.63
C SER A 93 6.16 17.04 -9.33
N GLU A 94 5.36 18.12 -9.31
CA GLU A 94 5.58 19.29 -10.15
C GLU A 94 5.75 20.61 -9.42
N GLN A 95 5.89 20.61 -8.09
CA GLN A 95 6.11 21.86 -7.35
C GLN A 95 7.34 21.73 -6.45
N PRO A 96 8.49 22.25 -6.93
CA PRO A 96 9.72 22.24 -6.14
C PRO A 96 9.58 22.88 -4.76
N GLN A 97 8.69 23.87 -4.63
CA GLN A 97 8.44 24.53 -3.35
C GLN A 97 7.75 23.62 -2.33
N GLN A 98 6.86 22.73 -2.77
CA GLN A 98 6.21 21.78 -1.88
C GLN A 98 7.16 20.69 -1.43
N ASP A 99 8.08 20.29 -2.28
CA ASP A 99 9.12 19.33 -1.91
C ASP A 99 10.07 19.91 -0.87
N GLU A 100 10.41 21.20 -0.98
CA GLU A 100 11.22 21.89 0.04
C GLU A 100 10.47 22.01 1.37
N GLU A 101 9.21 22.39 1.33
CA GLU A 101 8.37 22.45 2.54
C GLU A 101 8.22 21.10 3.21
N LEU A 102 8.01 20.05 2.41
CA LEU A 102 7.92 18.69 2.91
C LEU A 102 9.24 18.23 3.54
N GLU A 103 10.36 18.54 2.91
CA GLU A 103 11.68 18.23 3.43
C GLU A 103 11.96 18.97 4.73
N GLN A 104 11.60 20.24 4.81
CA GLN A 104 11.72 21.03 6.04
C GLN A 104 10.84 20.47 7.14
N ALA A 105 9.59 20.07 6.81
CA ALA A 105 8.69 19.45 7.77
C ALA A 105 9.24 18.12 8.30
N LYS A 106 9.85 17.32 7.43
CA LYS A 106 10.52 16.08 7.85
C LYS A 106 11.68 16.37 8.79
N GLN A 107 12.50 17.35 8.48
CA GLN A 107 13.64 17.72 9.32
C GLN A 107 13.19 18.21 10.70
N VAL A 108 12.13 19.01 10.75
CA VAL A 108 11.56 19.47 12.02
C VAL A 108 10.97 18.30 12.81
N ALA A 109 10.27 17.39 12.14
CA ALA A 109 9.71 16.21 12.78
C ALA A 109 10.80 15.29 13.33
N GLU A 110 11.88 15.08 12.59
CA GLU A 110 13.03 14.29 13.03
C GLU A 110 13.74 14.93 14.21
N ALA A 111 13.90 16.26 14.20
CA ALA A 111 14.55 17.00 15.28
C ALA A 111 13.74 16.96 16.58
N ASN A 112 12.41 16.89 16.49
CA ASN A 112 11.50 16.88 17.62
C ASN A 112 11.02 15.50 18.04
N GLN A 113 11.36 14.46 17.29
CA GLN A 113 11.01 13.11 17.67
C GLN A 113 11.76 12.70 18.95
N PRO A 114 11.03 12.22 19.98
CA PRO A 114 11.69 11.44 21.00
C PRO A 114 12.36 10.26 20.27
N ARG A 115 13.61 9.98 20.66
CA ARG A 115 14.41 8.94 20.02
C ARG A 115 13.77 7.57 20.18
N MET A 116 12.75 7.31 19.37
CA MET A 116 12.21 5.98 19.24
C MET A 116 13.08 5.22 18.25
N ARG A 117 13.79 4.25 18.77
CA ARG A 117 14.61 3.37 17.95
C ARG A 117 13.75 2.19 17.53
N TYR A 118 13.37 2.17 16.29
CA TYR A 118 12.85 0.96 15.66
C TYR A 118 14.03 0.09 15.25
N ARG A 119 14.04 -1.08 15.73
CA ARG A 119 14.99 -2.09 15.29
C ARG A 119 14.28 -3.29 14.73
#